data_8a23e9787057764c5e5907689e7fa1b1
#
_entry.id   8a23e9787057764c5e5907689e7fa1b1
#
_cell.length_a   1.000
_cell.length_b   1.000
_cell.length_c   1.000
_cell.angle_alpha   90.00
_cell.angle_beta   90.00
_cell.angle_gamma   90.00
#
_symmetry.space_group_name_H-M   'P 1'
#
loop_
_entity.id
_entity.type
_entity.pdbx_description
1 polymer ?
#
loop_
_entity_poly.entity_id
_entity_poly.type
_entity_poly.pdbx_seq_one_letter_code
_entity_poly.pdbx_strand_id
1 'polypeptide(L)'
;MKVLISTATALLCISLPLHAQNAVKDAPATDKAQLNAAQDLEQQYAAALKKAGNNAKELKKAMKLVPVDQRKGMKFLIAYMPDKDLKTLKADFLVENAKWAYKARRTFAWAKDVPEEIFFNDVLPYASLNERRDDWRKDFYDRFSKHVKNAETMEEAITLLNAAIKEEVKVIYSTKRKKADQSPYESMDQGLASCSGLSILLTDAFRSVGIPSRVAGIPMWTTKRGNHNWVEVYTTSDKQWHFTEYYPDSKGLDHGWLLADAAQANPKSLYHSIYASSWKPADSHFPLVWNMRTKEVHAYNVTQRYIKLGGGDKKGAENMCEIRVDFYDGNKRAAIPVAIVQGDTKIAEGLTPKATDDMNNFFTAKVKQGQIYQIAWKLPNETKWRSKQVQPTKKDKWLKETIKK
;
A
#
# COMPACT_ATOMS: atom_id res chain seq x y z
N MET A 1 66.17 25.47 -3.96
CA MET A 1 65.20 25.62 -5.04
C MET A 1 64.12 24.57 -4.83
N LYS A 2 63.00 24.96 -4.17
CA LYS A 2 61.87 24.06 -3.92
C LYS A 2 60.78 24.38 -4.96
N VAL A 3 60.46 23.40 -5.76
CA VAL A 3 59.35 23.47 -6.73
C VAL A 3 58.08 23.07 -6.03
N LEU A 4 57.11 24.00 -5.90
CA LEU A 4 55.75 23.71 -5.50
C LEU A 4 54.97 23.24 -6.71
N ILE A 5 54.42 22.02 -6.62
CA ILE A 5 53.45 21.48 -7.58
C ILE A 5 52.06 21.77 -7.03
N SER A 6 51.36 22.68 -7.66
CA SER A 6 49.93 23.01 -7.39
C SER A 6 49.06 22.02 -8.15
N THR A 7 48.31 21.19 -7.45
CA THR A 7 47.28 20.34 -8.03
C THR A 7 45.98 21.16 -8.16
N ALA A 8 45.66 21.57 -9.34
CA ALA A 8 44.38 22.18 -9.68
C ALA A 8 43.31 21.06 -9.86
N THR A 9 42.37 21.00 -8.96
CA THR A 9 41.19 20.12 -9.08
C THR A 9 40.22 20.77 -10.08
N ALA A 10 40.17 20.23 -11.30
CA ALA A 10 39.23 20.70 -12.32
C ALA A 10 37.83 20.19 -11.95
N LEU A 11 36.97 21.10 -11.53
CA LEU A 11 35.50 20.90 -11.49
C LEU A 11 35.02 20.76 -12.93
N LEU A 12 34.66 19.54 -13.34
CA LEU A 12 34.02 19.31 -14.62
C LEU A 12 32.55 19.78 -14.52
N CYS A 13 32.33 21.07 -14.79
CA CYS A 13 30.99 21.58 -15.10
C CYS A 13 30.61 21.02 -16.47
N ILE A 14 29.75 20.00 -16.50
CA ILE A 14 29.11 19.54 -17.74
C ILE A 14 28.13 20.63 -18.14
N SER A 15 28.60 21.62 -18.92
CA SER A 15 27.74 22.57 -19.59
C SER A 15 27.03 21.82 -20.74
N LEU A 16 25.72 21.83 -20.73
CA LEU A 16 24.92 21.40 -21.88
C LEU A 16 25.33 22.24 -23.10
N PRO A 17 25.39 21.64 -24.29
CA PRO A 17 25.68 22.39 -25.50
C PRO A 17 24.67 23.55 -25.69
N LEU A 18 25.14 24.71 -26.10
CA LEU A 18 24.39 25.95 -26.24
C LEU A 18 23.06 25.78 -27.03
N HIS A 19 23.02 24.82 -27.96
CA HIS A 19 21.82 24.44 -28.73
C HIS A 19 20.71 23.85 -27.87
N ALA A 20 21.04 23.07 -26.81
CA ALA A 20 20.02 22.49 -25.92
C ALA A 20 19.44 23.52 -24.95
N GLN A 21 20.24 24.55 -24.57
CA GLN A 21 19.76 25.64 -23.71
C GLN A 21 18.82 26.59 -24.44
N ASN A 22 19.03 26.84 -25.73
CA ASN A 22 18.15 27.69 -26.55
C ASN A 22 16.83 27.02 -26.88
N ALA A 23 16.81 25.68 -27.12
CA ALA A 23 15.59 24.91 -27.37
C ALA A 23 14.59 24.92 -26.19
N VAL A 24 15.09 25.08 -24.94
CA VAL A 24 14.23 25.16 -23.75
C VAL A 24 13.55 26.54 -23.60
N LYS A 25 14.15 27.61 -24.11
CA LYS A 25 13.62 28.98 -23.95
C LYS A 25 12.41 29.27 -24.83
N ASP A 26 12.30 28.63 -25.98
CA ASP A 26 11.30 28.96 -27.03
C ASP A 26 10.20 27.91 -27.15
N ALA A 27 10.25 26.79 -26.34
CA ALA A 27 9.25 25.75 -26.35
C ALA A 27 7.94 26.16 -25.65
N PRO A 28 6.77 25.70 -26.11
CA PRO A 28 5.50 25.82 -25.37
C PRO A 28 5.63 25.37 -23.91
N ALA A 29 4.79 25.85 -23.00
CA ALA A 29 4.89 25.57 -21.57
C ALA A 29 4.85 24.05 -21.25
N THR A 30 4.06 23.29 -22.00
CA THR A 30 3.99 21.82 -21.92
C THR A 30 5.29 21.13 -22.33
N ASP A 31 5.93 21.61 -23.39
CA ASP A 31 7.19 21.06 -23.88
C ASP A 31 8.36 21.40 -22.93
N LYS A 32 8.35 22.59 -22.32
CA LYS A 32 9.31 22.96 -21.28
C LYS A 32 9.22 22.07 -20.05
N ALA A 33 8.00 21.76 -19.60
CA ALA A 33 7.79 20.88 -18.46
C ALA A 33 8.30 19.44 -18.75
N GLN A 34 8.04 18.92 -19.95
CA GLN A 34 8.52 17.60 -20.37
C GLN A 34 10.05 17.54 -20.52
N LEU A 35 10.65 18.58 -21.08
CA LEU A 35 12.12 18.70 -21.20
C LEU A 35 12.78 18.76 -19.82
N ASN A 36 12.23 19.54 -18.89
CA ASN A 36 12.74 19.63 -17.53
C ASN A 36 12.63 18.28 -16.79
N ALA A 37 11.50 17.58 -16.91
CA ALA A 37 11.30 16.26 -16.32
C ALA A 37 12.27 15.21 -16.90
N ALA A 38 12.55 15.26 -18.21
CA ALA A 38 13.51 14.38 -18.85
C ALA A 38 14.94 14.67 -18.36
N GLN A 39 15.33 15.94 -18.23
CA GLN A 39 16.64 16.35 -17.70
C GLN A 39 16.82 15.93 -16.24
N ASP A 40 15.78 16.11 -15.42
CA ASP A 40 15.79 15.64 -14.01
C ASP A 40 16.00 14.13 -13.94
N LEU A 41 15.29 13.34 -14.74
CA LEU A 41 15.46 11.88 -14.78
C LEU A 41 16.89 11.47 -15.18
N GLU A 42 17.51 12.17 -16.13
CA GLU A 42 18.92 11.91 -16.51
C GLU A 42 19.87 12.20 -15.34
N GLN A 43 19.67 13.31 -14.64
CA GLN A 43 20.48 13.68 -13.48
C GLN A 43 20.33 12.66 -12.35
N GLN A 44 19.10 12.24 -12.03
CA GLN A 44 18.82 11.24 -10.99
C GLN A 44 19.43 9.88 -11.36
N TYR A 45 19.33 9.46 -12.62
CA TYR A 45 19.96 8.23 -13.11
C TYR A 45 21.50 8.27 -12.99
N ALA A 46 22.10 9.38 -13.38
CA ALA A 46 23.56 9.56 -13.25
C ALA A 46 24.00 9.51 -11.77
N ALA A 47 23.24 10.16 -10.88
CA ALA A 47 23.48 10.13 -9.44
C ALA A 47 23.33 8.70 -8.87
N ALA A 48 22.31 7.95 -9.30
CA ALA A 48 22.08 6.56 -8.92
C ALA A 48 23.24 5.65 -9.33
N LEU A 49 23.76 5.79 -10.57
CA LEU A 49 24.94 5.04 -11.02
C LEU A 49 26.18 5.37 -10.19
N LYS A 50 26.38 6.60 -9.77
CA LYS A 50 27.48 6.98 -8.88
C LYS A 50 27.35 6.31 -7.51
N LYS A 51 26.14 6.32 -6.93
CA LYS A 51 25.85 5.64 -5.65
C LYS A 51 26.00 4.11 -5.71
N ALA A 52 25.72 3.52 -6.87
CA ALA A 52 25.82 2.07 -7.08
C ALA A 52 27.28 1.55 -7.00
N GLY A 53 28.27 2.40 -7.18
CA GLY A 53 29.69 2.01 -7.12
C GLY A 53 30.02 0.86 -8.07
N ASN A 54 30.56 -0.22 -7.56
CA ASN A 54 30.94 -1.40 -8.36
C ASN A 54 29.76 -2.07 -9.07
N ASN A 55 28.54 -1.92 -8.56
CA ASN A 55 27.34 -2.50 -9.18
C ASN A 55 26.80 -1.67 -10.35
N ALA A 56 27.33 -0.47 -10.60
CA ALA A 56 26.92 0.36 -11.74
C ALA A 56 27.02 -0.38 -13.10
N LYS A 57 27.92 -1.36 -13.21
CA LYS A 57 28.05 -2.23 -14.40
C LYS A 57 26.79 -3.08 -14.65
N GLU A 58 26.17 -3.60 -13.60
CA GLU A 58 24.92 -4.37 -13.70
C GLU A 58 23.77 -3.48 -14.15
N LEU A 59 23.65 -2.28 -13.57
CA LEU A 59 22.60 -1.32 -13.92
C LEU A 59 22.75 -0.84 -15.37
N LYS A 60 23.97 -0.56 -15.82
CA LYS A 60 24.24 -0.23 -17.22
C LYS A 60 23.97 -1.42 -18.17
N LYS A 61 24.25 -2.66 -17.72
CA LYS A 61 23.91 -3.89 -18.46
C LYS A 61 22.39 -3.99 -18.64
N ALA A 62 21.60 -3.77 -17.57
CA ALA A 62 20.14 -3.76 -17.65
C ALA A 62 19.62 -2.75 -18.68
N MET A 63 20.14 -1.50 -18.67
CA MET A 63 19.81 -0.47 -19.65
C MET A 63 20.09 -0.87 -21.10
N LYS A 64 21.14 -1.67 -21.35
CA LYS A 64 21.50 -2.15 -22.70
C LYS A 64 20.59 -3.29 -23.15
N LEU A 65 20.19 -4.15 -22.23
CA LEU A 65 19.43 -5.37 -22.52
C LEU A 65 17.95 -5.14 -22.77
N VAL A 66 17.35 -4.12 -22.12
CA VAL A 66 15.93 -3.82 -22.36
C VAL A 66 15.70 -3.24 -23.76
N PRO A 67 14.55 -3.55 -24.40
CA PRO A 67 14.13 -2.91 -25.64
C PRO A 67 14.11 -1.38 -25.55
N VAL A 68 14.24 -0.72 -26.70
CA VAL A 68 14.34 0.75 -26.75
C VAL A 68 13.14 1.44 -26.12
N ASP A 69 11.92 0.93 -26.35
CA ASP A 69 10.66 1.41 -25.78
C ASP A 69 10.55 1.24 -24.25
N GLN A 70 11.39 0.39 -23.65
CA GLN A 70 11.42 0.16 -22.19
C GLN A 70 12.53 0.95 -21.47
N ARG A 71 13.45 1.57 -22.20
CA ARG A 71 14.62 2.25 -21.61
C ARG A 71 14.25 3.40 -20.69
N LYS A 72 13.21 4.15 -21.01
CA LYS A 72 12.75 5.26 -20.15
C LYS A 72 12.26 4.72 -18.79
N GLY A 73 11.47 3.64 -18.79
CA GLY A 73 11.02 3.00 -17.57
C GLY A 73 12.16 2.36 -16.76
N MET A 74 13.11 1.67 -17.43
CA MET A 74 14.30 1.12 -16.75
C MET A 74 15.14 2.23 -16.12
N LYS A 75 15.31 3.37 -16.81
CA LYS A 75 16.01 4.54 -16.28
C LYS A 75 15.30 5.07 -15.03
N PHE A 76 13.97 5.22 -15.08
CA PHE A 76 13.16 5.63 -13.93
C PHE A 76 13.32 4.67 -12.76
N LEU A 77 13.24 3.36 -13.01
CA LEU A 77 13.39 2.34 -11.99
C LEU A 77 14.74 2.46 -11.26
N ILE A 78 15.84 2.62 -12.03
CA ILE A 78 17.20 2.76 -11.48
C ILE A 78 17.40 4.12 -10.79
N ALA A 79 16.86 5.20 -11.33
CA ALA A 79 17.04 6.53 -10.80
C ALA A 79 16.51 6.69 -9.37
N TYR A 80 15.44 5.96 -9.05
CA TYR A 80 14.73 6.10 -7.77
C TYR A 80 14.77 4.85 -6.89
N MET A 81 15.52 3.80 -7.27
CA MET A 81 15.62 2.61 -6.42
C MET A 81 16.39 2.88 -5.12
N PRO A 82 16.08 2.16 -4.03
CA PRO A 82 16.78 2.28 -2.75
C PRO A 82 18.29 2.04 -2.88
N ASP A 83 19.08 2.71 -2.05
CA ASP A 83 20.56 2.63 -2.07
C ASP A 83 21.10 1.19 -1.93
N LYS A 84 20.38 0.33 -1.17
CA LYS A 84 20.72 -1.09 -1.04
C LYS A 84 20.58 -1.80 -2.38
N ASP A 85 19.48 -1.56 -3.08
CA ASP A 85 19.17 -2.19 -4.36
C ASP A 85 20.13 -1.73 -5.46
N LEU A 86 20.49 -0.44 -5.48
CA LEU A 86 21.55 0.10 -6.36
C LEU A 86 22.86 -0.69 -6.25
N LYS A 87 23.21 -1.13 -5.04
CA LYS A 87 24.48 -1.81 -4.75
C LYS A 87 24.44 -3.32 -4.97
N THR A 88 23.26 -3.94 -5.07
CA THR A 88 23.13 -5.40 -5.01
C THR A 88 22.39 -6.04 -6.17
N LEU A 89 21.39 -5.36 -6.77
CA LEU A 89 20.56 -5.97 -7.79
C LEU A 89 21.31 -6.24 -9.10
N LYS A 90 20.97 -7.37 -9.72
CA LYS A 90 21.55 -7.83 -10.98
C LYS A 90 20.75 -7.36 -12.18
N ALA A 91 21.41 -7.24 -13.31
CA ALA A 91 20.79 -6.84 -14.56
C ALA A 91 19.62 -7.74 -14.94
N ASP A 92 19.79 -9.05 -14.81
CA ASP A 92 18.81 -10.05 -15.25
C ASP A 92 17.50 -9.93 -14.45
N PHE A 93 17.58 -9.66 -13.12
CA PHE A 93 16.41 -9.38 -12.28
C PHE A 93 15.62 -8.15 -12.78
N LEU A 94 16.34 -7.05 -13.06
CA LEU A 94 15.71 -5.80 -13.52
C LEU A 94 15.07 -5.95 -14.91
N VAL A 95 15.77 -6.68 -15.81
CA VAL A 95 15.29 -6.92 -17.17
C VAL A 95 14.05 -7.81 -17.16
N GLU A 96 14.05 -8.89 -16.38
CA GLU A 96 12.89 -9.78 -16.28
C GLU A 96 11.69 -9.07 -15.64
N ASN A 97 11.90 -8.27 -14.60
CA ASN A 97 10.86 -7.42 -14.02
C ASN A 97 10.25 -6.46 -15.06
N ALA A 98 11.07 -5.72 -15.80
CA ALA A 98 10.60 -4.78 -16.82
C ALA A 98 9.85 -5.52 -17.95
N LYS A 99 10.38 -6.61 -18.46
CA LYS A 99 9.79 -7.44 -19.51
C LYS A 99 8.35 -7.83 -19.19
N TRP A 100 8.09 -8.32 -17.98
CA TRP A 100 6.75 -8.77 -17.57
C TRP A 100 5.82 -7.60 -17.25
N ALA A 101 6.30 -6.49 -16.69
CA ALA A 101 5.51 -5.29 -16.50
C ALA A 101 5.03 -4.72 -17.85
N TYR A 102 5.92 -4.59 -18.82
CA TYR A 102 5.57 -4.12 -20.16
C TYR A 102 4.75 -5.14 -20.96
N LYS A 103 4.91 -6.45 -20.71
CA LYS A 103 4.03 -7.48 -21.26
C LYS A 103 2.60 -7.27 -20.76
N ALA A 104 2.38 -7.12 -19.45
CA ALA A 104 1.07 -6.84 -18.87
C ALA A 104 0.45 -5.58 -19.50
N ARG A 105 1.20 -4.49 -19.61
CA ARG A 105 0.75 -3.24 -20.24
C ARG A 105 0.27 -3.44 -21.68
N ARG A 106 0.92 -4.30 -22.46
CA ARG A 106 0.52 -4.58 -23.85
C ARG A 106 -0.62 -5.58 -23.97
N THR A 107 -0.76 -6.48 -23.00
CA THR A 107 -1.73 -7.57 -23.05
C THR A 107 -3.13 -7.12 -22.67
N PHE A 108 -3.27 -6.40 -21.56
CA PHE A 108 -4.56 -6.06 -21.00
C PHE A 108 -5.06 -4.70 -21.50
N ALA A 109 -6.34 -4.64 -21.90
CA ALA A 109 -6.93 -3.42 -22.45
C ALA A 109 -6.82 -2.24 -21.47
N TRP A 110 -7.20 -2.45 -20.22
CA TRP A 110 -7.14 -1.42 -19.17
C TRP A 110 -5.73 -0.90 -18.86
N ALA A 111 -4.69 -1.72 -19.06
CA ALA A 111 -3.31 -1.35 -18.76
C ALA A 111 -2.67 -0.44 -19.82
N LYS A 112 -3.23 -0.43 -21.05
CA LYS A 112 -2.73 0.43 -22.15
C LYS A 112 -2.98 1.90 -21.88
N ASP A 113 -4.10 2.23 -21.25
CA ASP A 113 -4.55 3.59 -20.98
C ASP A 113 -3.97 4.18 -19.67
N VAL A 114 -3.21 3.37 -18.93
CA VAL A 114 -2.50 3.85 -17.72
C VAL A 114 -1.50 4.93 -18.11
N PRO A 115 -1.57 6.15 -17.52
CA PRO A 115 -0.60 7.20 -17.77
C PRO A 115 0.83 6.71 -17.50
N GLU A 116 1.79 7.16 -18.31
CA GLU A 116 3.18 6.70 -18.23
C GLU A 116 3.79 6.91 -16.82
N GLU A 117 3.50 8.05 -16.20
CA GLU A 117 3.99 8.36 -14.86
C GLU A 117 3.46 7.39 -13.81
N ILE A 118 2.18 7.06 -13.88
CA ILE A 118 1.52 6.09 -12.99
C ILE A 118 2.07 4.68 -13.26
N PHE A 119 2.27 4.31 -14.54
CA PHE A 119 2.88 3.04 -14.87
C PHE A 119 4.29 2.90 -14.28
N PHE A 120 5.12 3.93 -14.40
CA PHE A 120 6.48 3.92 -13.89
C PHE A 120 6.54 3.86 -12.36
N ASN A 121 5.65 4.59 -11.69
CA ASN A 121 5.67 4.69 -10.23
C ASN A 121 4.93 3.55 -9.52
N ASP A 122 3.86 3.01 -10.11
CA ASP A 122 2.88 2.17 -9.40
C ASP A 122 2.61 0.81 -10.07
N VAL A 123 3.20 0.53 -11.25
CA VAL A 123 3.15 -0.79 -11.91
C VAL A 123 4.55 -1.39 -12.06
N LEU A 124 5.51 -0.62 -12.58
CA LEU A 124 6.85 -1.09 -12.92
C LEU A 124 7.70 -1.49 -11.71
N PRO A 125 7.61 -0.88 -10.51
CA PRO A 125 8.43 -1.23 -9.37
C PRO A 125 8.27 -2.69 -8.95
N TYR A 126 9.40 -3.30 -8.58
CA TYR A 126 9.52 -4.70 -8.14
C TYR A 126 9.29 -4.89 -6.64
N ALA A 127 9.08 -3.81 -5.92
CA ALA A 127 8.86 -3.80 -4.47
C ALA A 127 7.89 -2.67 -4.09
N SER A 128 7.31 -2.80 -2.91
CA SER A 128 6.32 -1.86 -2.37
C SER A 128 6.82 -1.11 -1.13
N LEU A 129 7.53 -1.81 -0.24
CA LEU A 129 8.14 -1.28 0.99
C LEU A 129 9.63 -1.67 1.03
N ASN A 130 10.08 -2.22 2.16
CA ASN A 130 11.47 -2.67 2.34
C ASN A 130 11.62 -4.21 2.41
N GLU A 131 10.61 -4.94 1.93
CA GLU A 131 10.60 -6.39 1.87
C GLU A 131 11.77 -6.96 1.04
N ARG A 132 12.10 -8.23 1.23
CA ARG A 132 13.06 -8.94 0.40
C ARG A 132 12.67 -8.84 -1.07
N ARG A 133 13.65 -8.66 -1.95
CA ARG A 133 13.44 -8.56 -3.40
C ARG A 133 13.31 -9.96 -3.99
N ASP A 134 12.07 -10.37 -4.28
CA ASP A 134 11.74 -11.64 -4.94
C ASP A 134 11.53 -11.41 -6.44
N ASP A 135 11.88 -12.40 -7.25
CA ASP A 135 11.56 -12.42 -8.70
C ASP A 135 10.15 -12.96 -8.92
N TRP A 136 9.17 -12.27 -8.36
CA TRP A 136 7.78 -12.70 -8.30
C TRP A 136 6.98 -12.45 -9.57
N ARG A 137 7.39 -11.46 -10.39
CA ARG A 137 6.50 -10.87 -11.41
C ARG A 137 6.04 -11.85 -12.47
N LYS A 138 6.93 -12.73 -12.94
CA LYS A 138 6.55 -13.77 -13.92
C LYS A 138 5.56 -14.76 -13.32
N ASP A 139 5.88 -15.30 -12.16
CA ASP A 139 5.02 -16.27 -11.46
C ASP A 139 3.64 -15.66 -11.20
N PHE A 140 3.57 -14.41 -10.72
CA PHE A 140 2.30 -13.74 -10.46
C PHE A 140 1.53 -13.41 -11.76
N TYR A 141 2.21 -13.02 -12.83
CA TYR A 141 1.57 -12.89 -14.13
C TYR A 141 0.91 -14.22 -14.56
N ASP A 142 1.62 -15.33 -14.45
CA ASP A 142 1.11 -16.65 -14.85
C ASP A 142 -0.06 -17.09 -13.95
N ARG A 143 -0.01 -16.79 -12.64
CA ARG A 143 -1.09 -17.10 -11.70
C ARG A 143 -2.35 -16.28 -11.92
N PHE A 144 -2.20 -14.96 -12.10
CA PHE A 144 -3.34 -14.03 -12.04
C PHE A 144 -3.92 -13.67 -13.40
N SER A 145 -3.15 -13.74 -14.50
CA SER A 145 -3.66 -13.41 -15.84
C SER A 145 -4.87 -14.25 -16.26
N LYS A 146 -4.92 -15.52 -15.85
CA LYS A 146 -6.04 -16.42 -16.15
C LYS A 146 -7.38 -15.97 -15.53
N HIS A 147 -7.32 -15.30 -14.36
CA HIS A 147 -8.51 -14.83 -13.65
C HIS A 147 -9.09 -13.56 -14.25
N VAL A 148 -8.23 -12.71 -14.84
CA VAL A 148 -8.63 -11.40 -15.36
C VAL A 148 -8.72 -11.33 -16.88
N LYS A 149 -8.38 -12.41 -17.60
CA LYS A 149 -8.30 -12.43 -19.08
C LYS A 149 -9.57 -11.99 -19.80
N ASN A 150 -10.72 -12.20 -19.18
CA ASN A 150 -12.03 -11.88 -19.75
C ASN A 150 -12.62 -10.57 -19.18
N ALA A 151 -11.92 -9.90 -18.28
CA ALA A 151 -12.38 -8.62 -17.73
C ALA A 151 -12.37 -7.54 -18.83
N GLU A 152 -13.44 -6.79 -18.92
CA GLU A 152 -13.59 -5.70 -19.89
C GLU A 152 -13.07 -4.37 -19.32
N THR A 153 -13.16 -4.21 -17.99
CA THR A 153 -12.74 -3.00 -17.28
C THR A 153 -11.66 -3.31 -16.24
N MET A 154 -10.95 -2.26 -15.81
CA MET A 154 -9.97 -2.38 -14.73
C MET A 154 -10.64 -2.73 -13.41
N GLU A 155 -11.81 -2.17 -13.12
CA GLU A 155 -12.57 -2.41 -11.88
C GLU A 155 -13.05 -3.85 -11.78
N GLU A 156 -13.46 -4.43 -12.91
CA GLU A 156 -13.78 -5.86 -13.00
C GLU A 156 -12.54 -6.72 -12.75
N ALA A 157 -11.41 -6.39 -13.38
CA ALA A 157 -10.14 -7.08 -13.16
C ALA A 157 -9.70 -7.02 -11.69
N ILE A 158 -9.85 -5.86 -11.03
CA ILE A 158 -9.57 -5.68 -9.60
C ILE A 158 -10.44 -6.63 -8.78
N THR A 159 -11.75 -6.67 -9.04
CA THR A 159 -12.71 -7.50 -8.32
C THR A 159 -12.39 -8.99 -8.47
N LEU A 160 -12.13 -9.44 -9.69
CA LEU A 160 -11.79 -10.84 -9.99
C LEU A 160 -10.48 -11.26 -9.34
N LEU A 161 -9.46 -10.40 -9.38
CA LEU A 161 -8.17 -10.69 -8.76
C LEU A 161 -8.27 -10.72 -7.23
N ASN A 162 -8.98 -9.78 -6.61
CA ASN A 162 -9.24 -9.79 -5.17
C ASN A 162 -9.95 -11.08 -4.73
N ALA A 163 -10.91 -11.57 -5.49
CA ALA A 163 -11.60 -12.82 -5.20
C ALA A 163 -10.67 -14.05 -5.29
N ALA A 164 -9.71 -14.01 -6.22
CA ALA A 164 -8.82 -15.15 -6.50
C ALA A 164 -7.58 -15.21 -5.60
N ILE A 165 -7.07 -14.08 -5.11
CA ILE A 165 -5.72 -14.00 -4.52
C ILE A 165 -5.51 -14.99 -3.38
N LYS A 166 -6.45 -15.11 -2.45
CA LYS A 166 -6.32 -15.97 -1.27
C LYS A 166 -6.13 -17.44 -1.65
N GLU A 167 -6.87 -17.92 -2.63
CA GLU A 167 -6.80 -19.31 -3.09
C GLU A 167 -5.54 -19.56 -3.93
N GLU A 168 -5.06 -18.57 -4.67
CA GLU A 168 -3.83 -18.69 -5.48
C GLU A 168 -2.55 -18.68 -4.63
N VAL A 169 -2.47 -17.83 -3.61
CA VAL A 169 -1.26 -17.71 -2.79
C VAL A 169 -1.33 -18.48 -1.46
N LYS A 170 -2.53 -18.87 -1.01
CA LYS A 170 -2.81 -19.64 0.22
C LYS A 170 -2.21 -19.02 1.48
N VAL A 171 -2.20 -17.70 1.55
CA VAL A 171 -1.69 -16.94 2.70
C VAL A 171 -2.86 -16.36 3.49
N ILE A 172 -2.76 -16.42 4.81
CA ILE A 172 -3.75 -15.82 5.71
C ILE A 172 -3.09 -14.85 6.68
N TYR A 173 -3.87 -13.90 7.20
CA TYR A 173 -3.41 -13.03 8.27
C TYR A 173 -3.07 -13.82 9.54
N SER A 174 -1.92 -13.53 10.14
CA SER A 174 -1.55 -14.09 11.45
C SER A 174 -0.51 -13.25 12.17
N THR A 175 -0.69 -13.12 13.48
CA THR A 175 0.35 -12.56 14.37
C THR A 175 1.52 -13.52 14.60
N LYS A 176 1.40 -14.79 14.16
CA LYS A 176 2.45 -15.82 14.22
C LYS A 176 3.39 -15.82 13.00
N ARG A 177 3.22 -14.85 12.07
CA ARG A 177 4.17 -14.65 10.96
C ARG A 177 5.57 -14.39 11.48
N LYS A 178 6.61 -14.69 10.68
CA LYS A 178 8.01 -14.53 11.09
C LYS A 178 8.42 -13.06 11.25
N LYS A 179 7.96 -12.18 10.35
CA LYS A 179 8.23 -10.73 10.39
C LYS A 179 7.08 -9.93 9.77
N ALA A 180 7.08 -8.61 9.93
CA ALA A 180 6.01 -7.75 9.44
C ALA A 180 6.06 -7.55 7.91
N ASP A 181 7.26 -7.36 7.37
CA ASP A 181 7.57 -7.02 5.98
C ASP A 181 7.98 -8.25 5.16
N GLN A 182 7.24 -9.36 5.31
CA GLN A 182 7.51 -10.54 4.49
C GLN A 182 7.28 -10.24 3.01
N SER A 183 8.25 -10.68 2.18
CA SER A 183 8.12 -10.67 0.74
C SER A 183 7.04 -11.64 0.26
N PRO A 184 6.63 -11.60 -1.03
CA PRO A 184 5.66 -12.55 -1.56
C PRO A 184 5.99 -14.00 -1.26
N TYR A 185 7.21 -14.44 -1.57
CA TYR A 185 7.58 -15.84 -1.35
C TYR A 185 7.78 -16.20 0.12
N GLU A 186 8.30 -15.27 0.96
CA GLU A 186 8.35 -15.50 2.41
C GLU A 186 6.95 -15.70 3.01
N SER A 187 5.96 -14.96 2.50
CA SER A 187 4.56 -15.10 2.93
C SER A 187 3.95 -16.41 2.46
N MET A 188 4.18 -16.78 1.19
CA MET A 188 3.66 -18.02 0.59
C MET A 188 4.30 -19.27 1.23
N ASP A 189 5.62 -19.25 1.46
CA ASP A 189 6.35 -20.35 2.10
C ASP A 189 5.84 -20.64 3.52
N GLN A 190 5.41 -19.59 4.24
CA GLN A 190 4.88 -19.74 5.59
C GLN A 190 3.36 -19.95 5.62
N GLY A 191 2.62 -19.55 4.58
CA GLY A 191 1.17 -19.46 4.57
C GLY A 191 0.60 -18.41 5.51
N LEU A 192 1.44 -17.56 6.10
CA LEU A 192 1.08 -16.56 7.11
C LEU A 192 1.74 -15.21 6.79
N ALA A 193 0.98 -14.13 6.96
CA ALA A 193 1.50 -12.77 6.81
C ALA A 193 0.86 -11.78 7.80
N SER A 194 1.47 -10.60 7.93
CA SER A 194 0.86 -9.42 8.55
C SER A 194 -0.05 -8.70 7.55
N CYS A 195 -0.75 -7.65 8.00
CA CYS A 195 -1.43 -6.72 7.08
C CYS A 195 -0.46 -6.14 6.04
N SER A 196 0.80 -5.82 6.42
CA SER A 196 1.83 -5.36 5.48
C SER A 196 2.18 -6.42 4.43
N GLY A 197 2.46 -7.67 4.86
CA GLY A 197 2.77 -8.76 3.93
C GLY A 197 1.60 -9.11 3.00
N LEU A 198 0.36 -9.08 3.51
CA LEU A 198 -0.84 -9.27 2.67
C LEU A 198 -1.03 -8.13 1.67
N SER A 199 -0.74 -6.88 2.09
CA SER A 199 -0.80 -5.73 1.18
C SER A 199 0.27 -5.77 0.10
N ILE A 200 1.50 -6.23 0.43
CA ILE A 200 2.57 -6.47 -0.56
C ILE A 200 2.12 -7.52 -1.57
N LEU A 201 1.62 -8.67 -1.12
CA LEU A 201 1.10 -9.73 -2.00
C LEU A 201 0.03 -9.22 -2.97
N LEU A 202 -0.95 -8.47 -2.46
CA LEU A 202 -2.03 -7.95 -3.28
C LEU A 202 -1.55 -6.86 -4.24
N THR A 203 -0.64 -5.98 -3.81
CA THR A 203 -0.03 -4.96 -4.68
C THR A 203 0.74 -5.61 -5.83
N ASP A 204 1.55 -6.63 -5.53
CA ASP A 204 2.34 -7.33 -6.54
C ASP A 204 1.44 -8.13 -7.51
N ALA A 205 0.35 -8.73 -7.01
CA ALA A 205 -0.65 -9.38 -7.85
C ALA A 205 -1.32 -8.41 -8.83
N PHE A 206 -1.75 -7.24 -8.37
CA PHE A 206 -2.30 -6.19 -9.24
C PHE A 206 -1.29 -5.70 -10.27
N ARG A 207 -0.05 -5.40 -9.83
CA ARG A 207 1.02 -4.95 -10.72
C ARG A 207 1.37 -5.99 -11.78
N SER A 208 1.24 -7.29 -11.46
CA SER A 208 1.54 -8.37 -12.41
C SER A 208 0.62 -8.38 -13.62
N VAL A 209 -0.59 -7.87 -13.49
CA VAL A 209 -1.59 -7.75 -14.57
C VAL A 209 -1.80 -6.30 -15.04
N GLY A 210 -0.86 -5.41 -14.71
CA GLY A 210 -0.83 -4.03 -15.19
C GLY A 210 -1.80 -3.07 -14.49
N ILE A 211 -2.35 -3.43 -13.34
CA ILE A 211 -3.17 -2.55 -12.51
C ILE A 211 -2.25 -1.73 -11.61
N PRO A 212 -2.25 -0.38 -11.71
CA PRO A 212 -1.44 0.45 -10.84
C PRO A 212 -1.88 0.32 -9.40
N SER A 213 -0.93 0.03 -8.51
CA SER A 213 -1.24 -0.22 -7.12
C SER A 213 -0.06 0.12 -6.21
N ARG A 214 -0.38 0.47 -4.97
CA ARG A 214 0.60 0.82 -3.95
C ARG A 214 0.10 0.48 -2.56
N VAL A 215 1.01 0.25 -1.63
CA VAL A 215 0.67 0.02 -0.24
C VAL A 215 0.30 1.35 0.41
N ALA A 216 -0.84 1.39 1.06
CA ALA A 216 -1.24 2.48 1.94
C ALA A 216 -1.27 2.01 3.40
N GLY A 217 -1.16 2.94 4.35
CA GLY A 217 -1.18 2.57 5.75
C GLY A 217 -1.09 3.72 6.72
N ILE A 218 -1.35 3.39 7.97
CA ILE A 218 -1.26 4.28 9.13
C ILE A 218 -0.43 3.63 10.24
N PRO A 219 0.58 4.33 10.80
CA PRO A 219 1.38 3.77 11.89
C PRO A 219 0.59 3.50 13.16
N MET A 220 -0.38 4.34 13.47
CA MET A 220 -1.25 4.19 14.64
C MET A 220 -2.57 4.96 14.44
N TRP A 221 -3.67 4.27 14.59
CA TRP A 221 -4.98 4.91 14.62
C TRP A 221 -5.11 5.86 15.82
N THR A 222 -5.72 7.02 15.64
CA THR A 222 -6.06 7.95 16.73
C THR A 222 -6.91 7.28 17.81
N THR A 223 -7.67 6.27 17.41
CA THR A 223 -8.51 5.41 18.26
C THR A 223 -7.74 4.31 19.00
N LYS A 224 -6.40 4.30 18.88
CA LYS A 224 -5.49 3.33 19.54
C LYS A 224 -5.75 1.86 19.16
N ARG A 225 -6.32 1.59 17.98
CA ARG A 225 -6.47 0.21 17.46
C ARG A 225 -5.15 -0.44 17.06
N GLY A 226 -4.05 0.30 16.96
CA GLY A 226 -2.76 -0.12 16.42
C GLY A 226 -2.50 0.49 15.05
N ASN A 227 -1.67 -0.17 14.25
CA ASN A 227 -1.38 0.18 12.86
C ASN A 227 -2.22 -0.66 11.90
N HIS A 228 -2.32 -0.22 10.66
CA HIS A 228 -2.88 -1.02 9.57
C HIS A 228 -2.28 -0.65 8.23
N ASN A 229 -2.18 -1.64 7.32
CA ASN A 229 -1.79 -1.45 5.93
C ASN A 229 -2.83 -2.13 5.02
N TRP A 230 -3.08 -1.49 3.88
CA TRP A 230 -3.99 -1.92 2.82
C TRP A 230 -3.44 -1.53 1.46
N VAL A 231 -4.23 -1.63 0.40
CA VAL A 231 -3.79 -1.34 -0.96
C VAL A 231 -4.62 -0.23 -1.57
N GLU A 232 -3.96 0.69 -2.27
CA GLU A 232 -4.59 1.62 -3.19
C GLU A 232 -4.38 1.15 -4.62
N VAL A 233 -5.42 1.27 -5.44
CA VAL A 233 -5.43 1.02 -6.89
C VAL A 233 -5.86 2.28 -7.62
N TYR A 234 -5.22 2.58 -8.75
CA TYR A 234 -5.62 3.67 -9.62
C TYR A 234 -6.49 3.15 -10.76
N THR A 235 -7.66 3.75 -10.97
CA THR A 235 -8.56 3.41 -12.06
C THR A 235 -8.45 4.42 -13.20
N THR A 236 -8.47 3.93 -14.44
CA THR A 236 -8.36 4.79 -15.63
C THR A 236 -9.68 5.42 -16.02
N SER A 237 -10.80 4.87 -15.57
CA SER A 237 -12.16 5.32 -15.86
C SER A 237 -12.46 6.71 -15.29
N ASP A 238 -12.09 6.94 -14.03
CA ASP A 238 -12.29 8.21 -13.32
C ASP A 238 -10.99 8.94 -12.96
N LYS A 239 -9.84 8.30 -13.23
CA LYS A 239 -8.48 8.81 -12.95
C LYS A 239 -8.25 9.10 -11.47
N GLN A 240 -8.78 8.24 -10.60
CA GLN A 240 -8.69 8.37 -9.15
C GLN A 240 -8.01 7.16 -8.50
N TRP A 241 -7.55 7.38 -7.28
CA TRP A 241 -7.09 6.33 -6.40
C TRP A 241 -8.23 5.84 -5.54
N HIS A 242 -8.43 4.53 -5.49
CA HIS A 242 -9.39 3.83 -4.64
C HIS A 242 -8.65 2.91 -3.69
N PHE A 243 -9.28 2.50 -2.59
CA PHE A 243 -8.66 1.51 -1.73
C PHE A 243 -9.42 0.18 -1.75
N THR A 244 -8.67 -0.87 -1.51
CA THR A 244 -9.15 -2.23 -1.25
C THR A 244 -8.22 -2.92 -0.26
N GLU A 245 -8.62 -4.09 0.22
CA GLU A 245 -7.84 -4.91 1.13
C GLU A 245 -7.66 -6.32 0.58
N TYR A 246 -6.71 -7.08 1.13
CA TYR A 246 -6.54 -8.50 0.80
C TYR A 246 -7.81 -9.33 1.10
N TYR A 247 -8.60 -8.90 2.09
CA TYR A 247 -9.96 -9.37 2.34
C TYR A 247 -10.93 -8.24 1.99
N PRO A 248 -11.37 -8.14 0.73
CA PRO A 248 -12.15 -7.01 0.27
C PRO A 248 -13.52 -6.95 0.92
N ASP A 249 -14.05 -5.75 1.09
CA ASP A 249 -15.45 -5.55 1.46
C ASP A 249 -16.38 -5.98 0.32
N SER A 250 -17.52 -6.57 0.66
CA SER A 250 -18.53 -7.00 -0.33
C SER A 250 -19.13 -5.88 -1.16
N LYS A 251 -19.01 -4.63 -0.70
CA LYS A 251 -19.46 -3.43 -1.42
C LYS A 251 -18.44 -2.92 -2.45
N GLY A 252 -17.25 -3.53 -2.54
CA GLY A 252 -16.22 -3.18 -3.49
C GLY A 252 -15.23 -2.13 -3.01
N LEU A 253 -14.73 -1.34 -3.96
CA LEU A 253 -13.72 -0.31 -3.69
C LEU A 253 -14.24 0.79 -2.76
N ASP A 254 -13.34 1.41 -2.01
CA ASP A 254 -13.60 2.49 -1.05
C ASP A 254 -14.58 2.11 0.07
N HIS A 255 -14.74 0.83 0.33
CA HIS A 255 -15.49 0.29 1.44
C HIS A 255 -14.62 -0.58 2.34
N GLY A 256 -14.85 -0.51 3.66
CA GLY A 256 -14.13 -1.31 4.63
C GLY A 256 -14.27 -0.80 6.06
N TRP A 257 -13.95 -1.67 7.01
CA TRP A 257 -14.01 -1.40 8.45
C TRP A 257 -13.14 -0.22 8.88
N LEU A 258 -12.06 0.05 8.14
CA LEU A 258 -11.06 1.08 8.46
C LEU A 258 -11.58 2.52 8.31
N LEU A 259 -12.64 2.76 7.54
CA LEU A 259 -13.10 4.11 7.19
C LEU A 259 -13.51 4.96 8.39
N ALA A 260 -14.13 4.36 9.41
CA ALA A 260 -14.52 5.08 10.62
C ALA A 260 -13.32 5.63 11.40
N ASP A 261 -12.21 4.88 11.43
CA ASP A 261 -10.96 5.31 12.05
C ASP A 261 -10.21 6.30 11.14
N ALA A 262 -10.23 6.07 9.83
CA ALA A 262 -9.60 6.93 8.84
C ALA A 262 -10.20 8.35 8.82
N ALA A 263 -11.51 8.47 9.06
CA ALA A 263 -12.17 9.76 9.24
C ALA A 263 -11.61 10.61 10.39
N GLN A 264 -10.93 9.96 11.35
CA GLN A 264 -10.35 10.61 12.54
C GLN A 264 -8.82 10.77 12.43
N ALA A 265 -8.22 10.41 11.29
CA ALA A 265 -6.79 10.55 11.08
C ALA A 265 -6.33 12.02 11.16
N ASN A 266 -5.05 12.24 11.49
CA ASN A 266 -4.51 13.59 11.65
C ASN A 266 -3.35 13.84 10.67
N PRO A 267 -3.54 14.64 9.61
CA PRO A 267 -2.54 14.85 8.56
C PRO A 267 -1.26 15.57 9.04
N LYS A 268 -1.25 16.13 10.25
CA LYS A 268 -0.10 16.81 10.84
C LYS A 268 0.69 15.94 11.81
N SER A 269 0.28 14.69 12.03
CA SER A 269 0.93 13.76 12.95
C SER A 269 1.63 12.64 12.22
N LEU A 270 2.93 12.44 12.44
CA LEU A 270 3.68 11.31 11.88
C LEU A 270 2.99 9.96 12.17
N TYR A 271 2.44 9.79 13.37
CA TYR A 271 1.83 8.53 13.81
C TYR A 271 0.39 8.34 13.33
N HIS A 272 -0.33 9.43 13.13
CA HIS A 272 -1.78 9.41 12.86
C HIS A 272 -2.16 9.86 11.46
N SER A 273 -1.17 10.08 10.59
CA SER A 273 -1.38 10.30 9.16
C SER A 273 -1.45 9.00 8.40
N ILE A 274 -2.15 9.03 7.28
CA ILE A 274 -2.25 7.93 6.32
C ILE A 274 -1.29 8.23 5.17
N TYR A 275 -0.46 7.25 4.85
CA TYR A 275 0.56 7.35 3.83
C TYR A 275 0.32 6.33 2.72
N ALA A 276 0.65 6.69 1.49
CA ALA A 276 0.67 5.78 0.35
C ALA A 276 2.09 5.73 -0.23
N SER A 277 2.66 4.53 -0.39
CA SER A 277 4.03 4.34 -0.86
C SER A 277 4.22 4.88 -2.28
N SER A 278 5.44 5.35 -2.57
CA SER A 278 5.84 5.85 -3.88
C SER A 278 7.24 5.35 -4.22
N TRP A 279 7.49 5.05 -5.50
CA TRP A 279 8.83 4.69 -5.94
C TRP A 279 9.74 5.91 -6.07
N LYS A 280 9.24 6.98 -6.68
CA LYS A 280 9.95 8.25 -6.74
C LYS A 280 9.78 9.06 -5.44
N PRO A 281 10.70 9.98 -5.13
CA PRO A 281 10.55 10.93 -4.03
C PRO A 281 9.20 11.64 -4.06
N ALA A 282 8.58 11.78 -2.88
CA ALA A 282 7.31 12.44 -2.68
C ALA A 282 7.39 13.38 -1.46
N ASP A 283 6.27 13.89 -1.00
CA ASP A 283 6.20 14.87 0.09
C ASP A 283 6.54 14.27 1.48
N SER A 284 6.62 12.94 1.58
CA SER A 284 6.83 12.25 2.84
C SER A 284 7.60 10.93 2.65
N HIS A 285 7.74 10.17 3.74
CA HIS A 285 8.24 8.79 3.76
C HIS A 285 7.23 7.89 4.43
N PHE A 286 7.14 6.64 3.97
CA PHE A 286 6.26 5.63 4.54
C PHE A 286 6.81 5.18 5.89
N PRO A 287 6.08 5.41 7.01
CA PRO A 287 6.59 5.03 8.33
C PRO A 287 6.44 3.52 8.51
N LEU A 288 7.56 2.83 8.57
CA LEU A 288 7.58 1.40 8.87
C LEU A 288 7.49 1.21 10.38
N VAL A 289 6.39 0.64 10.89
CA VAL A 289 6.18 0.50 12.35
C VAL A 289 7.24 -0.34 13.04
N TRP A 290 7.93 -1.21 12.31
CA TRP A 290 9.09 -1.99 12.78
C TRP A 290 10.42 -1.21 12.69
N ASN A 291 10.44 -0.09 11.97
CA ASN A 291 11.59 0.82 11.85
C ASN A 291 11.16 2.25 11.51
N MET A 292 10.53 2.94 12.46
CA MET A 292 9.99 4.30 12.29
C MET A 292 11.03 5.38 11.92
N ARG A 293 12.34 5.08 12.06
CA ARG A 293 13.42 6.04 11.74
C ARG A 293 13.87 5.97 10.29
N THR A 294 13.51 4.92 9.56
CA THR A 294 13.93 4.77 8.16
C THR A 294 13.23 5.79 7.26
N LYS A 295 13.94 6.17 6.19
CA LYS A 295 13.42 7.01 5.12
C LYS A 295 13.57 6.32 3.76
N GLU A 296 13.69 4.99 3.77
CA GLU A 296 13.96 4.21 2.56
C GLU A 296 12.78 4.16 1.59
N VAL A 297 11.55 4.28 2.10
CA VAL A 297 10.34 4.23 1.28
C VAL A 297 9.73 5.62 1.20
N HIS A 298 9.67 6.17 -0.01
CA HIS A 298 8.97 7.44 -0.25
C HIS A 298 7.47 7.26 -0.15
N ALA A 299 6.74 8.31 0.20
CA ALA A 299 5.29 8.25 0.34
C ALA A 299 4.62 9.60 0.11
N TYR A 300 3.36 9.53 -0.28
CA TYR A 300 2.42 10.66 -0.24
C TYR A 300 1.63 10.64 1.06
N ASN A 301 1.42 11.80 1.69
CA ASN A 301 0.47 11.95 2.78
C ASN A 301 -0.95 12.06 2.19
N VAL A 302 -1.69 10.96 2.21
CA VAL A 302 -3.05 10.86 1.62
C VAL A 302 -4.17 11.01 2.66
N THR A 303 -3.85 11.46 3.85
CA THR A 303 -4.78 11.53 5.00
C THR A 303 -6.08 12.26 4.68
N GLN A 304 -6.01 13.42 3.99
CA GLN A 304 -7.20 14.22 3.68
C GLN A 304 -8.22 13.46 2.82
N ARG A 305 -7.74 12.64 1.88
CA ARG A 305 -8.62 11.80 1.07
C ARG A 305 -9.42 10.83 1.94
N TYR A 306 -8.76 10.16 2.88
CA TYR A 306 -9.41 9.20 3.78
C TYR A 306 -10.34 9.86 4.80
N ILE A 307 -9.99 11.04 5.33
CA ILE A 307 -10.91 11.83 6.16
C ILE A 307 -12.19 12.12 5.37
N LYS A 308 -12.07 12.55 4.12
CA LYS A 308 -13.21 12.84 3.25
C LYS A 308 -14.04 11.58 2.96
N LEU A 309 -13.41 10.47 2.56
CA LEU A 309 -14.08 9.20 2.32
C LEU A 309 -14.84 8.68 3.55
N GLY A 310 -14.24 8.80 4.74
CA GLY A 310 -14.86 8.39 5.99
C GLY A 310 -15.93 9.35 6.52
N GLY A 311 -16.19 10.47 5.82
CA GLY A 311 -17.18 11.47 6.20
C GLY A 311 -16.78 12.32 7.41
N GLY A 312 -15.45 12.50 7.65
CA GLY A 312 -14.88 13.17 8.83
C GLY A 312 -15.15 14.65 8.98
N ASP A 313 -15.66 15.32 7.95
CA ASP A 313 -16.09 16.73 8.02
C ASP A 313 -17.50 16.91 8.60
N LYS A 314 -18.19 15.82 8.94
CA LYS A 314 -19.49 15.89 9.59
C LYS A 314 -19.32 16.26 11.07
N LYS A 315 -19.48 17.53 11.40
CA LYS A 315 -19.77 18.00 12.77
C LYS A 315 -21.02 17.26 13.26
N GLY A 316 -20.86 16.23 14.10
CA GLY A 316 -22.01 15.45 14.56
C GLY A 316 -21.68 14.31 15.52
N ALA A 317 -20.41 14.17 15.93
CA ALA A 317 -19.99 13.09 16.83
C ALA A 317 -19.76 13.55 18.28
N GLU A 318 -20.33 14.69 18.68
CA GLU A 318 -20.34 15.06 20.09
C GLU A 318 -21.20 14.05 20.86
N ASN A 319 -20.64 13.50 21.93
CA ASN A 319 -21.27 12.51 22.81
C ASN A 319 -21.46 11.09 22.22
N MET A 320 -20.63 10.69 21.23
CA MET A 320 -20.63 9.31 20.69
C MET A 320 -19.43 8.51 21.19
N CYS A 321 -19.65 7.22 21.38
CA CYS A 321 -18.63 6.20 21.71
C CYS A 321 -18.74 5.03 20.73
N GLU A 322 -17.61 4.36 20.45
CA GLU A 322 -17.62 3.07 19.74
C GLU A 322 -17.53 1.93 20.76
N ILE A 323 -18.52 1.04 20.79
CA ILE A 323 -18.39 -0.26 21.45
C ILE A 323 -17.74 -1.23 20.48
N ARG A 324 -16.59 -1.80 20.87
CA ARG A 324 -15.77 -2.76 20.09
C ARG A 324 -15.80 -4.11 20.78
N VAL A 325 -16.18 -5.15 20.05
CA VAL A 325 -16.34 -6.50 20.60
C VAL A 325 -15.50 -7.49 19.83
N ASP A 326 -14.72 -8.31 20.55
CA ASP A 326 -14.11 -9.54 20.06
C ASP A 326 -14.47 -10.72 20.98
N PHE A 327 -14.32 -11.93 20.44
CA PHE A 327 -14.57 -13.17 21.16
C PHE A 327 -13.40 -14.13 21.04
N TYR A 328 -13.05 -14.80 22.14
CA TYR A 328 -12.02 -15.82 22.19
C TYR A 328 -12.55 -17.14 22.75
N ASP A 329 -12.33 -18.22 22.01
CA ASP A 329 -12.45 -19.60 22.48
C ASP A 329 -11.04 -20.08 22.87
N GLY A 330 -10.77 -20.11 24.18
CA GLY A 330 -9.41 -20.23 24.71
C GLY A 330 -8.53 -19.08 24.23
N ASN A 331 -7.46 -19.42 23.50
CA ASN A 331 -6.51 -18.43 22.97
C ASN A 331 -6.74 -18.08 21.49
N LYS A 332 -7.83 -18.57 20.89
CA LYS A 332 -8.15 -18.31 19.48
C LYS A 332 -9.34 -17.36 19.37
N ARG A 333 -9.17 -16.32 18.61
CA ARG A 333 -10.27 -15.43 18.21
C ARG A 333 -11.24 -16.19 17.32
N ALA A 334 -12.54 -16.05 17.57
CA ALA A 334 -13.57 -16.79 16.84
C ALA A 334 -14.77 -15.89 16.51
N ALA A 335 -15.41 -16.18 15.38
CA ALA A 335 -16.63 -15.48 14.97
C ALA A 335 -17.83 -16.09 15.68
N ILE A 336 -18.57 -15.25 16.41
CA ILE A 336 -19.86 -15.60 17.00
C ILE A 336 -20.86 -14.49 16.72
N PRO A 337 -22.17 -14.79 16.67
CA PRO A 337 -23.22 -13.80 16.61
C PRO A 337 -23.15 -12.84 17.80
N VAL A 338 -23.19 -11.54 17.53
CA VAL A 338 -23.15 -10.47 18.54
C VAL A 338 -24.11 -9.36 18.13
N ALA A 339 -24.76 -8.74 19.12
CA ALA A 339 -25.62 -7.57 18.94
C ALA A 339 -25.37 -6.54 20.04
N ILE A 340 -25.54 -5.27 19.73
CA ILE A 340 -25.63 -4.18 20.70
C ILE A 340 -27.07 -3.72 20.76
N VAL A 341 -27.64 -3.71 21.97
CA VAL A 341 -29.05 -3.44 22.22
C VAL A 341 -29.20 -2.31 23.26
N GLN A 342 -30.18 -1.46 23.07
CA GLN A 342 -30.62 -0.46 24.07
C GLN A 342 -32.12 -0.62 24.35
N GLY A 343 -32.47 -1.11 25.53
CA GLY A 343 -33.83 -1.55 25.79
C GLY A 343 -34.25 -2.62 24.77
N ASP A 344 -35.36 -2.41 24.08
CA ASP A 344 -35.85 -3.30 23.02
C ASP A 344 -35.29 -2.98 21.63
N THR A 345 -34.47 -1.95 21.53
CA THR A 345 -33.94 -1.49 20.24
C THR A 345 -32.56 -2.12 19.93
N LYS A 346 -32.47 -2.85 18.83
CA LYS A 346 -31.22 -3.34 18.28
C LYS A 346 -30.47 -2.22 17.57
N ILE A 347 -29.29 -1.83 18.08
CA ILE A 347 -28.44 -0.78 17.51
C ILE A 347 -27.57 -1.33 16.39
N ALA A 348 -26.98 -2.50 16.61
CA ALA A 348 -26.13 -3.20 15.64
C ALA A 348 -26.16 -4.70 15.88
N GLU A 349 -25.98 -5.48 14.81
CA GLU A 349 -25.86 -6.94 14.85
C GLU A 349 -24.86 -7.43 13.80
N GLY A 350 -24.14 -8.52 14.08
CA GLY A 350 -23.18 -9.10 13.16
C GLY A 350 -22.42 -10.25 13.79
N LEU A 351 -21.22 -10.48 13.27
CA LEU A 351 -20.29 -11.48 13.79
C LEU A 351 -19.07 -10.78 14.40
N THR A 352 -18.55 -11.33 15.49
CA THR A 352 -17.20 -10.99 15.96
C THR A 352 -16.17 -11.48 14.94
N PRO A 353 -15.00 -10.80 14.81
CA PRO A 353 -13.96 -11.24 13.89
C PRO A 353 -13.40 -12.63 14.24
N LYS A 354 -12.99 -13.38 13.23
CA LYS A 354 -12.34 -14.69 13.36
C LYS A 354 -10.82 -14.57 13.50
N ALA A 355 -10.15 -15.71 13.73
CA ALA A 355 -8.70 -15.74 13.94
C ALA A 355 -7.85 -15.26 12.75
N THR A 356 -8.40 -15.29 11.54
CA THR A 356 -7.73 -14.87 10.30
C THR A 356 -7.99 -13.40 9.91
N ASP A 357 -8.84 -12.70 10.66
CA ASP A 357 -9.09 -11.29 10.42
C ASP A 357 -8.01 -10.44 11.11
N ASP A 358 -7.77 -9.24 10.59
CA ASP A 358 -6.79 -8.32 11.21
C ASP A 358 -7.10 -8.11 12.69
N MET A 359 -6.05 -8.11 13.54
CA MET A 359 -6.20 -7.96 14.99
C MET A 359 -6.81 -6.63 15.40
N ASN A 360 -6.75 -5.63 14.53
CA ASN A 360 -7.31 -4.30 14.76
C ASN A 360 -8.76 -4.19 14.27
N ASN A 361 -9.29 -5.22 13.62
CA ASN A 361 -10.71 -5.31 13.27
C ASN A 361 -11.51 -5.83 14.48
N PHE A 362 -12.66 -5.23 14.76
CA PHE A 362 -13.61 -5.59 15.81
C PHE A 362 -15.03 -5.52 15.25
N PHE A 363 -15.96 -6.28 15.83
CA PHE A 363 -17.36 -5.89 15.68
C PHE A 363 -17.53 -4.54 16.37
N THR A 364 -18.03 -3.55 15.66
CA THR A 364 -18.07 -2.15 16.13
C THR A 364 -19.47 -1.56 15.99
N ALA A 365 -19.97 -0.94 17.05
CA ALA A 365 -21.22 -0.17 17.05
C ALA A 365 -20.98 1.25 17.57
N LYS A 366 -21.53 2.27 16.88
CA LYS A 366 -21.55 3.66 17.36
C LYS A 366 -22.76 3.90 18.26
N VAL A 367 -22.53 4.35 19.47
CA VAL A 367 -23.53 4.55 20.51
C VAL A 367 -23.37 5.90 21.20
N LYS A 368 -24.44 6.42 21.84
CA LYS A 368 -24.39 7.65 22.63
C LYS A 368 -23.69 7.40 23.97
N GLN A 369 -22.81 8.31 24.36
CA GLN A 369 -22.18 8.30 25.69
C GLN A 369 -23.22 8.50 26.80
N GLY A 370 -22.94 7.94 27.98
CA GLY A 370 -23.77 8.07 29.16
C GLY A 370 -25.04 7.22 29.17
N GLN A 371 -25.34 6.52 28.07
CA GLN A 371 -26.47 5.61 27.98
C GLN A 371 -26.04 4.17 28.33
N ILE A 372 -27.00 3.36 28.75
CA ILE A 372 -26.79 1.93 29.07
C ILE A 372 -27.13 1.10 27.85
N TYR A 373 -26.24 0.17 27.53
CA TYR A 373 -26.38 -0.79 26.43
C TYR A 373 -26.15 -2.20 26.93
N GLN A 374 -26.68 -3.18 26.22
CA GLN A 374 -26.35 -4.60 26.40
C GLN A 374 -25.56 -5.08 25.18
N ILE A 375 -24.42 -5.71 25.43
CA ILE A 375 -23.73 -6.54 24.45
C ILE A 375 -24.34 -7.92 24.59
N ALA A 376 -25.08 -8.36 23.60
CA ALA A 376 -25.66 -9.70 23.55
C ALA A 376 -24.85 -10.55 22.58
N TRP A 377 -24.62 -11.83 22.92
CA TRP A 377 -23.90 -12.80 22.06
C TRP A 377 -24.46 -14.18 22.21
N LYS A 378 -24.22 -15.02 21.21
CA LYS A 378 -24.65 -16.40 21.19
C LYS A 378 -23.47 -17.33 20.93
N LEU A 379 -23.20 -18.25 21.84
CA LEU A 379 -22.13 -19.23 21.63
C LEU A 379 -22.55 -20.33 20.64
N PRO A 380 -21.59 -20.93 19.91
CA PRO A 380 -21.84 -22.14 19.12
C PRO A 380 -22.48 -23.21 20.01
N ASN A 381 -23.50 -23.88 19.52
CA ASN A 381 -24.26 -24.91 20.22
C ASN A 381 -25.17 -24.44 21.38
N GLU A 382 -25.31 -23.14 21.60
CA GLU A 382 -26.31 -22.58 22.53
C GLU A 382 -27.54 -22.05 21.79
N THR A 383 -28.72 -22.25 22.36
CA THR A 383 -29.97 -21.67 21.83
C THR A 383 -30.24 -20.30 22.43
N LYS A 384 -29.74 -20.03 23.61
CA LYS A 384 -29.98 -18.77 24.36
C LYS A 384 -28.87 -17.73 24.09
N TRP A 385 -29.27 -16.48 24.03
CA TRP A 385 -28.35 -15.34 24.03
C TRP A 385 -27.88 -15.06 25.46
N ARG A 386 -26.60 -14.78 25.59
CA ARG A 386 -25.98 -14.21 26.80
C ARG A 386 -25.89 -12.72 26.63
N SER A 387 -25.85 -11.96 27.72
CA SER A 387 -25.64 -10.51 27.65
C SER A 387 -24.81 -9.97 28.79
N LYS A 388 -24.17 -8.83 28.53
CA LYS A 388 -23.45 -8.03 29.50
C LYS A 388 -23.86 -6.57 29.34
N GLN A 389 -24.19 -5.89 30.44
CA GLN A 389 -24.46 -4.46 30.42
C GLN A 389 -23.17 -3.67 30.37
N VAL A 390 -23.16 -2.60 29.56
CA VAL A 390 -22.07 -1.61 29.45
C VAL A 390 -22.65 -0.21 29.42
N GLN A 391 -21.88 0.74 29.98
CA GLN A 391 -22.25 2.15 29.96
C GLN A 391 -21.01 2.99 29.58
N PRO A 392 -20.86 3.40 28.32
CA PRO A 392 -19.81 4.32 27.93
C PRO A 392 -19.93 5.65 28.66
N THR A 393 -18.87 6.10 29.33
CA THR A 393 -18.85 7.39 30.05
C THR A 393 -18.70 8.55 29.06
N LYS A 394 -18.93 9.79 29.52
CA LYS A 394 -18.72 11.00 28.71
C LYS A 394 -17.26 11.21 28.23
N LYS A 395 -16.31 10.44 28.79
CA LYS A 395 -14.88 10.49 28.42
C LYS A 395 -14.49 9.41 27.43
N ASP A 396 -15.35 8.39 27.23
CA ASP A 396 -15.00 7.25 26.40
C ASP A 396 -15.27 7.56 24.93
N LYS A 397 -14.22 7.66 24.14
CA LYS A 397 -14.34 7.69 22.67
C LYS A 397 -14.59 6.29 22.11
N TRP A 398 -14.12 5.27 22.81
CA TRP A 398 -14.33 3.84 22.51
C TRP A 398 -14.28 3.00 23.80
N LEU A 399 -15.04 1.91 23.80
CA LEU A 399 -15.07 0.88 24.84
C LEU A 399 -14.81 -0.46 24.19
N LYS A 400 -13.75 -1.15 24.60
CA LYS A 400 -13.44 -2.50 24.11
C LYS A 400 -13.89 -3.54 25.11
N GLU A 401 -14.66 -4.53 24.64
CA GLU A 401 -15.09 -5.70 25.39
C GLU A 401 -14.57 -6.96 24.71
N THR A 402 -13.86 -7.78 25.48
CA THR A 402 -13.40 -9.09 25.05
C THR A 402 -14.23 -10.15 25.76
N ILE A 403 -14.99 -10.90 24.98
CA ILE A 403 -15.78 -12.03 25.48
C ILE A 403 -14.91 -13.27 25.43
N LYS A 404 -14.89 -14.02 26.52
CA LYS A 404 -14.18 -15.31 26.61
C LYS A 404 -15.19 -16.43 26.91
N LYS A 405 -14.93 -17.60 26.29
CA LYS A 405 -15.65 -18.83 26.63
C LYS A 405 -15.12 -19.42 27.90
#